data_27d745579bf1c86fca61cdf94ff892fb
#
_entry.id   27d745579bf1c86fca61cdf94ff892fb
#
_cell.length_a   1.000
_cell.length_b   1.000
_cell.length_c   1.000
_cell.angle_alpha   90.00
_cell.angle_beta   90.00
_cell.angle_gamma   90.00
#
_symmetry.space_group_name_H-M   'P 1'
#
loop_
_entity.id
_entity.type
_entity.pdbx_description
1 polymer ?
#
loop_
_entity_poly.entity_id
_entity_poly.type
_entity_poly.pdbx_seq_one_letter_code
_entity_poly.pdbx_strand_id
1 'polypeptide(L)'
;MMNAFRRALDRLALLFPAILMAVFALGSWWLVKSLPSLFTEPPSKKVRHEPDYFLEHFSVKSFDSTGRLTRELSGDRAQHFPDTETLDISNVQMRGQNQNGKRVTARAERAVAKSDGTEVRFKGDVEFTQPSASSSTEADRFVQLRSQEITAFIKEERLVSLTPVEIR
;
A
#
# COMPACT_ATOMS: atom_id res chain seq x y z
N MET A 1 -32.03 57.85 -44.25
CA MET A 1 -31.06 57.24 -43.27
C MET A 1 -31.64 56.09 -42.46
N MET A 2 -32.94 56.04 -42.14
CA MET A 2 -33.58 55.00 -41.33
C MET A 2 -33.53 53.56 -41.92
N ASN A 3 -33.58 53.43 -43.25
CA ASN A 3 -33.62 52.11 -43.89
C ASN A 3 -32.26 51.39 -43.99
N ALA A 4 -31.16 52.10 -43.87
CA ALA A 4 -29.83 51.50 -43.82
C ALA A 4 -29.54 50.91 -42.43
N PHE A 5 -29.98 51.61 -41.39
CA PHE A 5 -29.81 51.17 -40.02
C PHE A 5 -30.65 49.89 -39.67
N ARG A 6 -31.89 49.82 -40.17
CA ARG A 6 -32.72 48.61 -40.03
C ARG A 6 -32.13 47.40 -40.73
N ARG A 7 -31.58 47.55 -41.97
CA ARG A 7 -30.95 46.45 -42.69
C ARG A 7 -29.64 45.99 -41.99
N ALA A 8 -28.91 46.89 -41.32
CA ALA A 8 -27.76 46.49 -40.53
C ALA A 8 -28.17 45.71 -39.27
N LEU A 9 -29.25 46.11 -38.57
CA LEU A 9 -29.80 45.38 -37.44
C LEU A 9 -30.35 44.02 -37.82
N ASP A 10 -31.02 43.86 -38.96
CA ASP A 10 -31.54 42.59 -39.44
C ASP A 10 -30.40 41.62 -39.79
N ARG A 11 -29.29 42.12 -40.38
CA ARG A 11 -28.08 41.29 -40.61
C ARG A 11 -27.36 40.91 -39.32
N LEU A 12 -27.35 41.82 -38.35
CA LEU A 12 -26.76 41.54 -37.04
C LEU A 12 -27.60 40.48 -36.29
N ALA A 13 -28.91 40.54 -36.39
CA ALA A 13 -29.83 39.54 -35.80
C ALA A 13 -29.65 38.17 -36.43
N LEU A 14 -29.38 38.09 -37.74
CA LEU A 14 -29.10 36.85 -38.45
C LEU A 14 -27.74 36.26 -38.06
N LEU A 15 -26.76 37.10 -37.74
CA LEU A 15 -25.41 36.67 -37.31
C LEU A 15 -25.30 36.41 -35.80
N PHE A 16 -26.31 36.87 -35.02
CA PHE A 16 -26.33 36.73 -33.57
C PHE A 16 -26.06 35.29 -33.08
N PRO A 17 -26.74 34.23 -33.61
CA PRO A 17 -26.47 32.86 -33.19
C PRO A 17 -25.03 32.41 -33.54
N ALA A 18 -24.48 32.85 -34.66
CA ALA A 18 -23.12 32.53 -35.06
C ALA A 18 -22.09 33.21 -34.15
N ILE A 19 -22.31 34.49 -33.80
CA ILE A 19 -21.47 35.21 -32.86
C ILE A 19 -21.51 34.56 -31.46
N LEU A 20 -22.68 34.19 -31.01
CA LEU A 20 -22.89 33.50 -29.72
C LEU A 20 -22.09 32.17 -29.68
N MET A 21 -22.20 31.36 -30.73
CA MET A 21 -21.44 30.11 -30.87
C MET A 21 -19.92 30.35 -30.88
N ALA A 22 -19.45 31.39 -31.57
CA ALA A 22 -18.03 31.75 -31.59
C ALA A 22 -17.54 32.16 -30.20
N VAL A 23 -18.32 32.92 -29.43
CA VAL A 23 -17.99 33.32 -28.07
C VAL A 23 -17.91 32.08 -27.14
N PHE A 24 -18.86 31.16 -27.25
CA PHE A 24 -18.82 29.91 -26.48
C PHE A 24 -17.62 29.03 -26.88
N ALA A 25 -17.31 28.92 -28.16
CA ALA A 25 -16.17 28.15 -28.64
C ALA A 25 -14.84 28.73 -28.12
N LEU A 26 -14.68 30.06 -28.22
CA LEU A 26 -13.49 30.75 -27.70
C LEU A 26 -13.38 30.65 -26.17
N GLY A 27 -14.50 30.80 -25.47
CA GLY A 27 -14.57 30.65 -24.01
C GLY A 27 -14.19 29.22 -23.56
N SER A 28 -14.74 28.20 -24.23
CA SER A 28 -14.39 26.80 -23.97
C SER A 28 -12.91 26.51 -24.26
N TRP A 29 -12.40 27.01 -25.36
CA TRP A 29 -10.98 26.85 -25.72
C TRP A 29 -10.07 27.54 -24.71
N TRP A 30 -10.41 28.76 -24.29
CA TRP A 30 -9.67 29.48 -23.25
C TRP A 30 -9.73 28.75 -21.90
N LEU A 31 -10.90 28.24 -21.53
CA LEU A 31 -11.09 27.49 -20.28
C LEU A 31 -10.21 26.23 -20.28
N VAL A 32 -10.21 25.45 -21.36
CA VAL A 32 -9.34 24.26 -21.50
C VAL A 32 -7.87 24.61 -21.40
N LYS A 33 -7.45 25.74 -21.97
CA LYS A 33 -6.04 26.21 -21.83
C LYS A 33 -5.71 26.79 -20.46
N SER A 34 -6.69 27.33 -19.75
CA SER A 34 -6.50 27.95 -18.43
C SER A 34 -6.58 26.95 -17.29
N LEU A 35 -7.18 25.77 -17.53
CA LEU A 35 -7.13 24.66 -16.57
C LEU A 35 -5.69 24.18 -16.50
N PRO A 36 -5.02 24.25 -15.32
CA PRO A 36 -3.79 23.53 -15.10
C PRO A 36 -4.07 22.08 -15.46
N SER A 37 -3.25 21.51 -16.32
CA SER A 37 -3.46 20.14 -16.83
C SER A 37 -3.61 19.16 -15.67
N LEU A 38 -4.87 18.83 -15.34
CA LEU A 38 -5.20 17.78 -14.39
C LEU A 38 -4.70 16.40 -14.88
N PHE A 39 -4.22 16.34 -16.12
CA PHE A 39 -3.64 15.18 -16.79
C PHE A 39 -2.13 15.33 -17.09
N THR A 40 -1.45 16.39 -16.62
CA THR A 40 0.00 16.37 -16.62
C THR A 40 0.37 15.35 -15.56
N GLU A 41 0.94 14.23 -15.98
CA GLU A 41 1.66 13.34 -15.07
C GLU A 41 2.51 14.22 -14.17
N PRO A 42 2.39 14.11 -12.84
CA PRO A 42 3.21 14.91 -11.94
C PRO A 42 4.66 14.72 -12.40
N PRO A 43 5.46 15.80 -12.53
CA PRO A 43 6.85 15.68 -12.95
C PRO A 43 7.43 14.55 -12.13
N SER A 44 8.04 13.55 -12.79
CA SER A 44 8.54 12.35 -12.13
C SER A 44 9.33 12.82 -10.92
N LYS A 45 8.68 12.76 -9.75
CA LYS A 45 9.34 13.11 -8.49
C LYS A 45 10.58 12.26 -8.49
N LYS A 46 11.76 12.88 -8.47
CA LYS A 46 12.99 12.15 -8.18
C LYS A 46 12.63 11.24 -7.04
N VAL A 47 12.72 9.93 -7.28
CA VAL A 47 12.33 8.91 -6.33
C VAL A 47 13.18 9.16 -5.09
N ARG A 48 12.63 9.90 -4.14
CA ARG A 48 13.23 10.14 -2.84
C ARG A 48 12.79 8.99 -1.97
N HIS A 49 13.74 8.36 -1.33
CA HIS A 49 13.46 7.35 -0.31
C HIS A 49 12.98 8.05 0.96
N GLU A 50 11.77 8.61 0.88
CA GLU A 50 11.10 9.32 1.98
C GLU A 50 9.76 8.64 2.26
N PRO A 51 9.44 8.37 3.52
CA PRO A 51 8.16 7.77 3.88
C PRO A 51 7.03 8.77 3.58
N ASP A 52 5.94 8.30 3.00
CA ASP A 52 4.73 9.09 2.73
C ASP A 52 3.73 9.05 3.88
N TYR A 53 3.76 8.00 4.69
CA TYR A 53 3.02 7.92 5.95
C TYR A 53 3.73 7.05 6.98
N PHE A 54 3.32 7.20 8.22
CA PHE A 54 3.78 6.36 9.34
C PHE A 54 2.60 5.98 10.24
N LEU A 55 2.77 4.86 10.93
CA LEU A 55 1.85 4.35 11.95
C LEU A 55 2.63 4.21 13.26
N GLU A 56 1.99 4.52 14.37
CA GLU A 56 2.54 4.33 15.72
C GLU A 56 1.63 3.41 16.52
N HIS A 57 2.23 2.46 17.26
CA HIS A 57 1.53 1.48 18.12
C HIS A 57 0.35 0.82 17.41
N PHE A 58 0.60 0.23 16.24
CA PHE A 58 -0.44 -0.28 15.36
C PHE A 58 -0.66 -1.78 15.49
N SER A 59 -1.84 -2.23 15.12
CA SER A 59 -2.20 -3.63 14.91
C SER A 59 -3.07 -3.77 13.68
N VAL A 60 -2.61 -4.58 12.71
CA VAL A 60 -3.33 -4.91 11.48
C VAL A 60 -3.83 -6.33 11.58
N LYS A 61 -5.11 -6.54 11.37
CA LYS A 61 -5.77 -7.85 11.44
C LYS A 61 -6.29 -8.24 10.07
N SER A 62 -5.98 -9.46 9.64
CA SER A 62 -6.48 -10.06 8.39
C SER A 62 -7.48 -11.16 8.73
N PHE A 63 -8.58 -11.18 7.98
CA PHE A 63 -9.65 -12.15 8.17
C PHE A 63 -9.86 -12.95 6.88
N ASP A 64 -10.32 -14.18 6.99
CA ASP A 64 -10.75 -14.97 5.85
C ASP A 64 -12.18 -14.59 5.39
N SER A 65 -12.65 -15.21 4.31
CA SER A 65 -13.99 -14.98 3.78
C SER A 65 -15.13 -15.34 4.73
N THR A 66 -14.84 -16.11 5.79
CA THR A 66 -15.80 -16.50 6.83
C THR A 66 -15.76 -15.60 8.05
N GLY A 67 -14.89 -14.56 8.03
CA GLY A 67 -14.72 -13.63 9.15
C GLY A 67 -13.81 -14.12 10.27
N ARG A 68 -13.07 -15.22 10.08
CA ARG A 68 -12.11 -15.71 11.09
C ARG A 68 -10.79 -14.96 10.95
N LEU A 69 -10.22 -14.57 12.10
CA LEU A 69 -8.91 -13.95 12.15
C LEU A 69 -7.84 -14.95 11.70
N THR A 70 -7.17 -14.65 10.58
CA THR A 70 -6.09 -15.47 10.02
C THR A 70 -4.73 -14.99 10.42
N ARG A 71 -4.57 -13.67 10.56
CA ARG A 71 -3.28 -13.04 10.85
C ARG A 71 -3.45 -11.72 11.60
N GLU A 72 -2.54 -11.45 12.49
CA GLU A 72 -2.38 -10.18 13.20
C GLU A 72 -0.91 -9.77 13.11
N LEU A 73 -0.66 -8.54 12.68
CA LEU A 73 0.65 -7.91 12.61
C LEU A 73 0.61 -6.65 13.47
N SER A 74 1.51 -6.55 14.44
CA SER A 74 1.62 -5.38 15.30
C SER A 74 3.07 -4.91 15.40
N GLY A 75 3.26 -3.65 15.75
CA GLY A 75 4.58 -3.04 15.94
C GLY A 75 4.48 -1.68 16.59
N ASP A 76 5.62 -1.17 17.02
CA ASP A 76 5.69 0.14 17.67
C ASP A 76 5.58 1.26 16.64
N ARG A 77 6.27 1.09 15.50
CA ARG A 77 6.26 2.07 14.42
C ARG A 77 6.37 1.38 13.07
N ALA A 78 5.62 1.87 12.10
CA ALA A 78 5.77 1.48 10.70
C ALA A 78 5.88 2.72 9.82
N GLN A 79 6.73 2.64 8.78
CA GLN A 79 6.94 3.68 7.78
C GLN A 79 6.77 3.08 6.40
N HIS A 80 5.95 3.69 5.57
CA HIS A 80 5.75 3.25 4.19
C HIS A 80 6.65 4.03 3.25
N PHE A 81 7.32 3.31 2.36
CA PHE A 81 8.19 3.86 1.33
C PHE A 81 7.60 3.57 -0.04
N PRO A 82 7.03 4.58 -0.73
CA PRO A 82 6.35 4.40 -2.01
C PRO A 82 7.30 4.07 -3.18
N ASP A 83 8.58 4.37 -3.04
CA ASP A 83 9.60 4.07 -4.05
C ASP A 83 9.93 2.58 -4.14
N THR A 84 9.88 1.88 -3.03
CA THR A 84 10.15 0.44 -2.92
C THR A 84 8.89 -0.40 -2.66
N GLU A 85 7.75 0.26 -2.49
CA GLU A 85 6.48 -0.38 -2.11
C GLU A 85 6.63 -1.26 -0.85
N THR A 86 7.36 -0.73 0.14
CA THR A 86 7.67 -1.47 1.38
C THR A 86 7.21 -0.74 2.62
N LEU A 87 6.90 -1.53 3.64
CA LEU A 87 6.60 -1.08 4.99
C LEU A 87 7.75 -1.51 5.91
N ASP A 88 8.45 -0.56 6.49
CA ASP A 88 9.49 -0.80 7.48
C ASP A 88 8.89 -0.72 8.88
N ILE A 89 9.03 -1.77 9.66
CA ILE A 89 8.34 -1.95 10.95
C ILE A 89 9.36 -2.18 12.05
N SER A 90 9.23 -1.44 13.14
CA SER A 90 10.03 -1.61 14.36
C SER A 90 9.27 -2.43 15.42
N ASN A 91 10.02 -3.29 16.14
CA ASN A 91 9.50 -4.16 17.21
C ASN A 91 8.28 -4.97 16.77
N VAL A 92 8.47 -5.68 15.65
CA VAL A 92 7.39 -6.40 14.99
C VAL A 92 7.00 -7.67 15.75
N GLN A 93 5.71 -7.88 15.87
CA GLN A 93 5.11 -9.13 16.33
C GLN A 93 4.06 -9.57 15.31
N MET A 94 4.16 -10.79 14.84
CA MET A 94 3.19 -11.41 13.94
C MET A 94 2.59 -12.64 14.62
N ARG A 95 1.29 -12.79 14.54
CA ARG A 95 0.55 -13.99 14.95
C ARG A 95 -0.30 -14.43 13.79
N GLY A 96 -0.34 -15.71 13.51
CA GLY A 96 -1.13 -16.25 12.42
C GLY A 96 -1.47 -17.71 12.63
N GLN A 97 -2.21 -18.26 11.67
CA GLN A 97 -2.47 -19.69 11.57
C GLN A 97 -1.96 -20.17 10.21
N ASN A 98 -1.29 -21.32 10.18
CA ASN A 98 -0.94 -21.98 8.94
C ASN A 98 -2.16 -22.72 8.35
N GLN A 99 -2.01 -23.31 7.14
CA GLN A 99 -3.09 -24.06 6.47
C GLN A 99 -3.66 -25.20 7.32
N ASN A 100 -2.85 -25.75 8.23
CA ASN A 100 -3.26 -26.80 9.15
C ASN A 100 -3.94 -26.26 10.43
N GLY A 101 -4.23 -24.97 10.50
CA GLY A 101 -4.83 -24.31 11.65
C GLY A 101 -3.90 -24.14 12.86
N LYS A 102 -2.62 -24.50 12.74
CA LYS A 102 -1.65 -24.33 13.83
C LYS A 102 -1.26 -22.88 13.97
N ARG A 103 -1.20 -22.41 15.20
CA ARG A 103 -0.79 -21.05 15.52
C ARG A 103 0.71 -20.88 15.30
N VAL A 104 1.10 -19.85 14.56
CA VAL A 104 2.48 -19.44 14.33
C VAL A 104 2.66 -18.04 14.90
N THR A 105 3.73 -17.83 15.63
CA THR A 105 4.12 -16.49 16.10
C THR A 105 5.52 -16.16 15.61
N ALA A 106 5.73 -14.90 15.23
CA ALA A 106 7.04 -14.37 14.87
C ALA A 106 7.30 -13.07 15.62
N ARG A 107 8.54 -12.87 16.06
CA ARG A 107 9.01 -11.63 16.68
C ARG A 107 10.35 -11.26 16.08
N ALA A 108 10.61 -9.96 15.95
CA ALA A 108 11.90 -9.43 15.54
C ALA A 108 12.02 -7.95 15.93
N GLU A 109 13.23 -7.45 16.02
CA GLU A 109 13.46 -6.02 16.26
C GLU A 109 12.95 -5.16 15.09
N ARG A 110 13.07 -5.69 13.86
CA ARG A 110 12.65 -4.97 12.64
C ARG A 110 12.09 -5.93 11.61
N ALA A 111 11.15 -5.47 10.82
CA ALA A 111 10.71 -6.17 9.63
C ALA A 111 10.51 -5.20 8.46
N VAL A 112 10.81 -5.69 7.26
CA VAL A 112 10.47 -5.02 6.00
C VAL A 112 9.46 -5.89 5.28
N ALA A 113 8.24 -5.40 5.16
CA ALA A 113 7.15 -6.08 4.47
C ALA A 113 6.89 -5.43 3.12
N LYS A 114 6.62 -6.22 2.08
CA LYS A 114 6.07 -5.69 0.84
C LYS A 114 4.63 -5.23 1.07
N SER A 115 4.24 -4.13 0.44
CA SER A 115 2.88 -3.54 0.58
C SER A 115 1.77 -4.50 0.17
N ASP A 116 2.05 -5.44 -0.75
CA ASP A 116 1.13 -6.50 -1.16
C ASP A 116 1.01 -7.66 -0.16
N GLY A 117 1.80 -7.64 0.93
CA GLY A 117 1.80 -8.64 1.99
C GLY A 117 2.32 -10.02 1.57
N THR A 118 3.00 -10.15 0.43
CA THR A 118 3.50 -11.44 -0.07
C THR A 118 4.80 -11.87 0.59
N GLU A 119 5.65 -10.92 0.97
CA GLU A 119 6.97 -11.16 1.54
C GLU A 119 7.19 -10.27 2.75
N VAL A 120 7.71 -10.86 3.81
CA VAL A 120 8.13 -10.15 5.03
C VAL A 120 9.52 -10.61 5.42
N ARG A 121 10.46 -9.68 5.50
CA ARG A 121 11.84 -9.93 5.92
C ARG A 121 12.02 -9.44 7.34
N PHE A 122 12.23 -10.36 8.25
CA PHE A 122 12.50 -10.10 9.67
C PHE A 122 14.00 -9.99 9.91
N LYS A 123 14.42 -9.02 10.73
CA LYS A 123 15.82 -8.75 11.08
C LYS A 123 15.94 -8.43 12.57
N GLY A 124 17.08 -8.87 13.13
CA GLY A 124 17.41 -8.65 14.54
C GLY A 124 16.64 -9.57 15.47
N ASP A 125 17.34 -10.48 16.11
CA ASP A 125 16.84 -11.46 17.10
C ASP A 125 15.48 -12.09 16.71
N VAL A 126 15.45 -12.64 15.47
CA VAL A 126 14.24 -13.20 14.89
C VAL A 126 13.89 -14.51 15.57
N GLU A 127 12.70 -14.59 16.11
CA GLU A 127 12.14 -15.77 16.78
C GLU A 127 10.83 -16.17 16.12
N PHE A 128 10.79 -17.40 15.58
CA PHE A 128 9.58 -18.07 15.12
C PHE A 128 9.21 -19.19 16.04
N THR A 129 7.96 -19.25 16.48
CA THR A 129 7.45 -20.30 17.33
C THR A 129 6.22 -20.94 16.72
N GLN A 130 6.22 -22.26 16.61
CA GLN A 130 5.11 -23.05 16.12
C GLN A 130 4.85 -24.22 17.08
N PRO A 131 3.59 -24.57 17.41
CA PRO A 131 3.30 -25.77 18.17
C PRO A 131 3.77 -27.03 17.44
N SER A 132 4.48 -27.89 18.14
CA SER A 132 4.89 -29.22 17.64
C SER A 132 3.70 -30.13 17.41
N ALA A 133 3.77 -31.00 16.40
CA ALA A 133 2.68 -31.94 16.09
C ALA A 133 2.71 -33.22 16.93
N SER A 134 3.81 -33.51 17.64
CA SER A 134 4.11 -34.88 18.07
C SER A 134 4.64 -35.04 19.49
N SER A 135 4.49 -34.05 20.38
CA SER A 135 5.07 -34.22 21.72
C SER A 135 4.05 -34.46 22.82
N SER A 136 4.33 -35.48 23.62
CA SER A 136 3.61 -35.85 24.83
C SER A 136 4.03 -35.07 26.10
N THR A 137 5.12 -34.25 26.00
CA THR A 137 5.73 -33.51 27.11
C THR A 137 5.54 -32.03 26.94
N GLU A 138 5.29 -31.28 28.01
CA GLU A 138 5.07 -29.81 27.95
C GLU A 138 6.26 -29.03 27.37
N ALA A 139 7.49 -29.49 27.58
CA ALA A 139 8.70 -28.84 27.08
C ALA A 139 8.88 -28.95 25.54
N ASP A 140 8.35 -30.02 24.94
CA ASP A 140 8.46 -30.28 23.49
C ASP A 140 7.27 -29.79 22.68
N ARG A 141 6.39 -28.98 23.28
CA ARG A 141 5.15 -28.53 22.61
C ARG A 141 5.37 -27.50 21.50
N PHE A 142 6.56 -26.91 21.42
CA PHE A 142 6.83 -25.84 20.49
C PHE A 142 8.15 -26.08 19.78
N VAL A 143 8.19 -25.86 18.47
CA VAL A 143 9.40 -25.71 17.70
C VAL A 143 9.72 -24.23 17.63
N GLN A 144 10.88 -23.86 18.12
CA GLN A 144 11.37 -22.48 18.10
C GLN A 144 12.54 -22.38 17.14
N LEU A 145 12.43 -21.46 16.16
CA LEU A 145 13.50 -21.13 15.23
C LEU A 145 14.03 -19.75 15.61
N ARG A 146 15.34 -19.65 15.81
CA ARG A 146 16.04 -18.37 16.05
C ARG A 146 17.06 -18.11 14.96
N SER A 147 17.13 -16.86 14.50
CA SER A 147 18.11 -16.41 13.52
C SER A 147 18.25 -14.90 13.55
N GLN A 148 19.27 -14.38 12.88
CA GLN A 148 19.46 -12.93 12.73
C GLN A 148 18.60 -12.35 11.59
N GLU A 149 18.29 -13.16 10.57
CA GLU A 149 17.48 -12.73 9.45
C GLU A 149 16.67 -13.91 8.91
N ILE A 150 15.36 -13.73 8.78
CA ILE A 150 14.44 -14.69 8.17
C ILE A 150 13.49 -13.97 7.21
N THR A 151 13.39 -14.48 5.99
CA THR A 151 12.38 -14.02 5.02
C THR A 151 11.23 -15.01 4.97
N ALA A 152 10.02 -14.50 5.23
CA ALA A 152 8.79 -15.25 5.13
C ALA A 152 8.07 -14.93 3.81
N PHE A 153 7.85 -15.95 2.98
CA PHE A 153 7.01 -15.91 1.81
C PHE A 153 5.61 -16.37 2.20
N ILE A 154 4.72 -15.41 2.36
CA ILE A 154 3.43 -15.61 3.04
C ILE A 154 2.49 -16.52 2.25
N LYS A 155 2.41 -16.32 0.93
CA LYS A 155 1.55 -17.15 0.05
C LYS A 155 2.05 -18.58 -0.10
N GLU A 156 3.36 -18.76 -0.05
CA GLU A 156 4.02 -20.05 -0.22
C GLU A 156 4.21 -20.80 1.11
N GLU A 157 3.87 -20.16 2.25
CA GLU A 157 4.13 -20.65 3.61
C GLU A 157 5.58 -21.13 3.82
N ARG A 158 6.51 -20.43 3.17
CA ARG A 158 7.93 -20.78 3.15
C ARG A 158 8.75 -19.76 3.93
N LEU A 159 9.63 -20.27 4.80
CA LEU A 159 10.64 -19.47 5.49
C LEU A 159 12.01 -19.74 4.86
N VAL A 160 12.78 -18.70 4.62
CA VAL A 160 14.15 -18.76 4.10
C VAL A 160 15.04 -17.94 5.01
N SER A 161 16.14 -18.54 5.48
CA SER A 161 17.18 -17.83 6.21
C SER A 161 18.50 -17.96 5.44
N LEU A 162 19.22 -16.85 5.33
CA LEU A 162 20.60 -16.79 4.81
C LEU A 162 21.63 -16.80 5.94
N THR A 163 21.16 -16.74 7.18
CA THR A 163 21.98 -16.77 8.40
C THR A 163 21.78 -18.08 9.14
N PRO A 164 22.72 -18.49 10.02
CA PRO A 164 22.57 -19.70 10.82
C PRO A 164 21.24 -19.70 11.59
N VAL A 165 20.56 -20.85 11.60
CA VAL A 165 19.29 -21.04 12.29
C VAL A 165 19.50 -21.99 13.45
N GLU A 166 19.15 -21.58 14.65
CA GLU A 166 19.06 -22.45 15.81
C GLU A 166 17.62 -22.99 15.93
N ILE A 167 17.50 -24.32 16.09
CA ILE A 167 16.22 -25.01 16.28
C ILE A 167 16.21 -25.58 17.71
N ARG A 168 15.18 -25.24 18.47
CA ARG A 168 14.94 -25.77 19.82
C ARG A 168 13.54 -26.34 19.94
#